data_10f98f399990057775eb9194131939e0
#
_entry.id   10f98f399990057775eb9194131939e0
#
_cell.length_a   1.000
_cell.length_b   1.000
_cell.length_c   1.000
_cell.angle_alpha   90.00
_cell.angle_beta   90.00
_cell.angle_gamma   90.00
#
_symmetry.space_group_name_H-M   'P 1'
#
loop_
_entity.id
_entity.type
_entity.pdbx_description
1 polymer ?
#
loop_
_entity_poly.entity_id
_entity_poly.type
_entity_poly.pdbx_seq_one_letter_code
_entity_poly.pdbx_strand_id
1 'polypeptide(L)'
;GQKGSYNVSRADKARRQSQRSLAAAKKRRASAERKVQKSREAVKKKETNLKKVEDAIFNSKGSKVLEQDTIDSVPKAVRELIEKDADVVFKPNSGPQTDFLASPERDVFYGGAAGGGKSYALLADLLRYCDNPNHRALIIRRTLDELTELVDKSKQLYPKAFPGAIFRESKAMWQFPSGATAWFSYLDKDKDVTRYQGQAFTWIGIDEITHYPTPYVWEYLRSRLRTTDKQIDAYMRCTGNPGGVGGWWVKKMYIDPAPANTPFAATDVESGEPLLWPDSAPDGKAGQPLFLRKFIPARLTDNPYLAQSGEYEAMLRSPPEVERRRLLEG
;
A
#
# COMPACT_ATOMS: atom_id res chain seq x y z
N GLY A 1 -74.45 -5.58 9.35
CA GLY A 1 -73.65 -5.86 10.58
C GLY A 1 -72.45 -6.81 10.44
N GLN A 2 -72.35 -7.60 9.34
CA GLN A 2 -71.30 -8.65 9.25
C GLN A 2 -69.97 -8.20 8.58
N LYS A 3 -69.96 -7.10 7.83
CA LYS A 3 -68.71 -6.60 7.16
C LYS A 3 -67.75 -5.89 8.16
N GLY A 4 -68.23 -5.31 9.24
CA GLY A 4 -67.43 -4.60 10.25
C GLY A 4 -66.60 -5.54 11.14
N SER A 5 -67.14 -6.67 11.50
CA SER A 5 -66.48 -7.66 12.37
C SER A 5 -65.28 -8.39 11.69
N TYR A 6 -65.35 -8.58 10.35
CA TYR A 6 -64.30 -9.23 9.57
C TYR A 6 -63.05 -8.31 9.37
N ASN A 7 -63.26 -7.02 9.22
CA ASN A 7 -62.17 -6.06 9.07
C ASN A 7 -61.41 -5.81 10.40
N VAL A 8 -62.06 -5.82 11.54
CA VAL A 8 -61.43 -5.68 12.84
C VAL A 8 -60.55 -6.91 13.16
N SER A 9 -61.02 -8.09 12.87
CA SER A 9 -60.25 -9.34 13.09
C SER A 9 -58.97 -9.40 12.19
N ARG A 10 -59.03 -8.87 10.98
CA ARG A 10 -57.88 -8.85 10.03
C ARG A 10 -56.86 -7.78 10.46
N ALA A 11 -57.26 -6.64 10.95
CA ALA A 11 -56.40 -5.61 11.48
C ALA A 11 -55.72 -6.03 12.76
N ASP A 12 -56.40 -6.74 13.68
CA ASP A 12 -55.82 -7.30 14.90
C ASP A 12 -54.76 -8.36 14.61
N LYS A 13 -55.00 -9.20 13.63
CA LYS A 13 -54.05 -10.24 13.18
C LYS A 13 -52.80 -9.60 12.61
N ALA A 14 -52.92 -8.57 11.78
CA ALA A 14 -51.79 -7.82 11.19
C ALA A 14 -51.00 -7.08 12.29
N ARG A 15 -51.68 -6.48 13.26
CA ARG A 15 -51.03 -5.84 14.41
C ARG A 15 -50.22 -6.79 15.28
N ARG A 16 -50.76 -7.98 15.57
CA ARG A 16 -50.04 -9.04 16.32
C ARG A 16 -48.83 -9.58 15.53
N GLN A 17 -48.97 -9.71 14.22
CA GLN A 17 -47.84 -10.14 13.34
C GLN A 17 -46.71 -9.07 13.28
N SER A 18 -47.06 -7.80 13.19
CA SER A 18 -46.12 -6.69 13.25
C SER A 18 -45.40 -6.62 14.61
N GLN A 19 -46.12 -6.80 15.72
CA GLN A 19 -45.53 -6.84 17.07
C GLN A 19 -44.56 -8.03 17.23
N ARG A 20 -44.89 -9.19 16.68
CA ARG A 20 -44.00 -10.39 16.71
C ARG A 20 -42.75 -10.15 15.89
N SER A 21 -42.85 -9.55 14.71
CA SER A 21 -41.70 -9.22 13.85
C SER A 21 -40.79 -8.17 14.50
N LEU A 22 -41.37 -7.16 15.15
CA LEU A 22 -40.62 -6.16 15.90
C LEU A 22 -39.87 -6.74 17.11
N ALA A 23 -40.53 -7.63 17.84
CA ALA A 23 -39.91 -8.34 18.98
C ALA A 23 -38.76 -9.25 18.51
N ALA A 24 -38.92 -9.98 17.41
CA ALA A 24 -37.87 -10.79 16.80
C ALA A 24 -36.68 -9.93 16.31
N ALA A 25 -36.94 -8.77 15.68
CA ALA A 25 -35.93 -7.83 15.26
C ALA A 25 -35.13 -7.26 16.45
N LYS A 26 -35.82 -6.87 17.53
CA LYS A 26 -35.16 -6.43 18.78
C LYS A 26 -34.27 -7.51 19.38
N LYS A 27 -34.72 -8.77 19.39
CA LYS A 27 -33.93 -9.90 19.88
C LYS A 27 -32.67 -10.16 19.03
N ARG A 28 -32.80 -10.08 17.70
CA ARG A 28 -31.66 -10.19 16.78
C ARG A 28 -30.64 -9.07 16.98
N ARG A 29 -31.11 -7.84 17.14
CA ARG A 29 -30.25 -6.67 17.40
C ARG A 29 -29.50 -6.83 18.73
N ALA A 30 -30.16 -7.19 19.82
CA ALA A 30 -29.53 -7.43 21.11
C ALA A 30 -28.49 -8.56 21.05
N SER A 31 -28.76 -9.62 20.29
CA SER A 31 -27.79 -10.71 20.05
C SER A 31 -26.56 -10.24 19.27
N ALA A 32 -26.76 -9.42 18.24
CA ALA A 32 -25.66 -8.84 17.45
C ALA A 32 -24.80 -7.87 18.30
N GLU A 33 -25.45 -7.02 19.09
CA GLU A 33 -24.76 -6.09 20.02
C GLU A 33 -23.90 -6.85 21.05
N ARG A 34 -24.41 -7.97 21.60
CA ARG A 34 -23.63 -8.84 22.50
C ARG A 34 -22.42 -9.49 21.81
N LYS A 35 -22.55 -9.90 20.54
CA LYS A 35 -21.42 -10.46 19.76
C LYS A 35 -20.35 -9.38 19.51
N VAL A 36 -20.75 -8.19 19.12
CA VAL A 36 -19.83 -7.05 18.91
C VAL A 36 -19.11 -6.69 20.21
N GLN A 37 -19.83 -6.65 21.34
CA GLN A 37 -19.23 -6.37 22.66
C GLN A 37 -18.18 -7.42 23.04
N LYS A 38 -18.49 -8.72 22.89
CA LYS A 38 -17.53 -9.81 23.14
C LYS A 38 -16.29 -9.70 22.24
N SER A 39 -16.47 -9.35 20.98
CA SER A 39 -15.34 -9.14 20.06
C SER A 39 -14.47 -7.95 20.47
N ARG A 40 -15.06 -6.84 20.90
CA ARG A 40 -14.33 -5.66 21.43
C ARG A 40 -13.52 -6.00 22.69
N GLU A 41 -14.09 -6.75 23.61
CA GLU A 41 -13.39 -7.19 24.82
C GLU A 41 -12.22 -8.13 24.49
N ALA A 42 -12.40 -9.03 23.52
CA ALA A 42 -11.35 -9.91 23.04
C ALA A 42 -10.19 -9.14 22.36
N VAL A 43 -10.52 -8.13 21.57
CA VAL A 43 -9.51 -7.23 20.93
C VAL A 43 -8.75 -6.47 22.01
N LYS A 44 -9.45 -5.84 22.96
CA LYS A 44 -8.81 -5.09 24.06
C LYS A 44 -7.88 -5.96 24.92
N LYS A 45 -8.26 -7.22 25.16
CA LYS A 45 -7.42 -8.19 25.87
C LYS A 45 -6.18 -8.57 25.07
N LYS A 46 -6.29 -8.68 23.74
CA LYS A 46 -5.16 -8.92 22.83
C LYS A 46 -4.20 -7.73 22.81
N GLU A 47 -4.71 -6.51 22.71
CA GLU A 47 -3.90 -5.27 22.73
C GLU A 47 -3.12 -5.13 24.05
N THR A 48 -3.76 -5.43 25.19
CA THR A 48 -3.10 -5.40 26.51
C THR A 48 -1.98 -6.46 26.61
N ASN A 49 -2.19 -7.64 26.04
CA ASN A 49 -1.16 -8.68 26.02
C ASN A 49 -0.02 -8.33 25.04
N LEU A 50 -0.32 -7.76 23.88
CA LEU A 50 0.68 -7.29 22.92
C LEU A 50 1.60 -6.25 23.57
N LYS A 51 1.02 -5.27 24.27
CA LYS A 51 1.78 -4.23 24.99
C LYS A 51 2.69 -4.82 26.07
N LYS A 52 2.24 -5.84 26.81
CA LYS A 52 3.09 -6.53 27.79
C LYS A 52 4.27 -7.27 27.16
N VAL A 53 4.10 -7.79 25.94
CA VAL A 53 5.16 -8.46 25.17
C VAL A 53 6.13 -7.44 24.60
N GLU A 54 5.64 -6.33 24.07
CA GLU A 54 6.46 -5.21 23.62
C GLU A 54 7.31 -4.66 24.76
N ASP A 55 6.73 -4.44 25.94
CA ASP A 55 7.44 -3.99 27.14
C ASP A 55 8.49 -5.02 27.61
N ALA A 56 8.21 -6.31 27.52
CA ALA A 56 9.15 -7.36 27.87
C ALA A 56 10.32 -7.48 26.87
N ILE A 57 10.06 -7.31 25.58
CA ILE A 57 11.09 -7.25 24.51
C ILE A 57 11.94 -6.00 24.65
N PHE A 58 11.32 -4.85 24.98
CA PHE A 58 12.02 -3.56 25.13
C PHE A 58 12.88 -3.50 26.40
N ASN A 59 12.48 -4.19 27.47
CA ASN A 59 13.22 -4.23 28.74
C ASN A 59 14.33 -5.28 28.77
N SER A 60 14.38 -6.20 27.79
CA SER A 60 15.49 -7.15 27.64
C SER A 60 16.68 -6.49 26.92
N LYS A 61 17.31 -5.53 27.58
CA LYS A 61 18.52 -4.89 27.07
C LYS A 61 19.61 -5.93 26.77
N GLY A 62 19.83 -6.17 25.48
CA GLY A 62 21.15 -6.57 24.98
C GLY A 62 21.44 -8.07 24.89
N SER A 63 20.50 -9.00 25.07
CA SER A 63 20.74 -10.41 24.84
C SER A 63 20.10 -10.89 23.53
N LYS A 64 20.90 -11.35 22.58
CA LYS A 64 20.50 -11.85 21.25
C LYS A 64 19.89 -13.26 21.31
N VAL A 65 19.70 -13.85 22.47
CA VAL A 65 19.13 -15.19 22.65
C VAL A 65 18.05 -15.09 23.71
N LEU A 66 16.79 -15.19 23.30
CA LEU A 66 15.69 -15.51 24.22
C LEU A 66 15.96 -16.93 24.73
N GLU A 67 16.27 -17.08 26.02
CA GLU A 67 16.41 -18.39 26.63
C GLU A 67 15.08 -19.16 26.49
N GLN A 68 15.18 -20.47 26.25
CA GLN A 68 14.03 -21.35 26.01
C GLN A 68 12.96 -21.23 27.11
N ASP A 69 13.39 -21.02 28.34
CA ASP A 69 12.50 -20.82 29.52
C ASP A 69 11.65 -19.53 29.41
N THR A 70 12.15 -18.51 28.73
CA THR A 70 11.39 -17.27 28.47
C THR A 70 10.31 -17.50 27.43
N ILE A 71 10.60 -18.32 26.39
CA ILE A 71 9.63 -18.71 25.36
C ILE A 71 8.52 -19.58 25.97
N ASP A 72 8.86 -20.47 26.91
CA ASP A 72 7.91 -21.35 27.56
C ASP A 72 6.98 -20.63 28.57
N SER A 73 7.38 -19.48 29.08
CA SER A 73 6.56 -18.60 29.91
C SER A 73 5.54 -17.76 29.14
N VAL A 74 5.66 -17.69 27.81
CA VAL A 74 4.77 -16.90 26.95
C VAL A 74 3.45 -17.64 26.73
N PRO A 75 2.27 -16.98 26.92
CA PRO A 75 0.99 -17.61 26.66
C PRO A 75 0.90 -18.22 25.26
N LYS A 76 0.29 -19.40 25.14
CA LYS A 76 0.18 -20.18 23.89
C LYS A 76 -0.27 -19.32 22.69
N ALA A 77 -1.23 -18.40 22.90
CA ALA A 77 -1.71 -17.49 21.84
C ALA A 77 -0.63 -16.51 21.34
N VAL A 78 0.35 -16.18 22.17
CA VAL A 78 1.47 -15.29 21.80
C VAL A 78 2.56 -16.12 21.13
N ARG A 79 2.79 -17.36 21.54
CA ARG A 79 3.65 -18.33 20.83
C ARG A 79 3.16 -18.56 19.40
N GLU A 80 1.86 -18.83 19.22
CA GLU A 80 1.25 -18.98 17.89
C GLU A 80 1.38 -17.72 17.02
N LEU A 81 1.41 -16.52 17.63
CA LEU A 81 1.67 -15.26 16.94
C LEU A 81 3.15 -15.12 16.55
N ILE A 82 4.08 -15.51 17.43
CA ILE A 82 5.53 -15.51 17.16
C ILE A 82 5.87 -16.56 16.09
N GLU A 83 5.27 -17.75 16.14
CA GLU A 83 5.42 -18.79 15.13
C GLU A 83 4.83 -18.37 13.78
N LYS A 84 3.69 -17.66 13.76
CA LYS A 84 3.15 -17.04 12.54
C LYS A 84 4.01 -15.91 12.00
N ASP A 85 4.68 -15.15 12.86
CA ASP A 85 5.66 -14.13 12.43
C ASP A 85 6.92 -14.77 11.78
N ALA A 86 7.20 -16.04 12.05
CA ALA A 86 8.29 -16.78 11.39
C ALA A 86 8.05 -17.00 9.89
N ASP A 87 6.77 -16.99 9.46
CA ASP A 87 6.36 -17.08 8.06
C ASP A 87 6.23 -15.71 7.37
N VAL A 88 6.46 -14.61 8.08
CA VAL A 88 6.41 -13.27 7.51
C VAL A 88 7.65 -13.02 6.65
N VAL A 89 7.46 -13.01 5.35
CA VAL A 89 8.51 -12.79 4.36
C VAL A 89 8.98 -11.34 4.30
N PHE A 90 8.07 -10.41 4.53
CA PHE A 90 8.33 -8.98 4.55
C PHE A 90 7.47 -8.29 5.63
N LYS A 91 8.14 -7.57 6.53
CA LYS A 91 7.49 -6.73 7.53
C LYS A 91 7.88 -5.28 7.27
N PRO A 92 6.92 -4.42 6.95
CA PRO A 92 7.24 -3.01 6.75
C PRO A 92 7.71 -2.37 8.05
N ASN A 93 8.63 -1.43 7.93
CA ASN A 93 8.97 -0.55 9.04
C ASN A 93 7.74 0.28 9.44
N SER A 94 7.57 0.52 10.73
CA SER A 94 6.50 1.41 11.21
C SER A 94 6.65 2.83 10.66
N GLY A 95 5.53 3.53 10.47
CA GLY A 95 5.51 4.87 9.91
C GLY A 95 5.42 4.87 8.39
N PRO A 96 6.22 5.68 7.67
CA PRO A 96 6.02 5.97 6.24
C PRO A 96 5.95 4.75 5.33
N GLN A 97 6.74 3.70 5.59
CA GLN A 97 6.71 2.48 4.79
C GLN A 97 5.38 1.73 4.96
N THR A 98 4.88 1.64 6.20
CA THR A 98 3.56 1.06 6.49
C THR A 98 2.45 1.91 5.88
N ASP A 99 2.53 3.24 5.99
CA ASP A 99 1.55 4.17 5.44
C ASP A 99 1.48 4.07 3.91
N PHE A 100 2.62 3.90 3.25
CA PHE A 100 2.68 3.69 1.80
C PHE A 100 1.95 2.40 1.39
N LEU A 101 2.23 1.28 2.06
CA LEU A 101 1.61 -0.01 1.75
C LEU A 101 0.11 -0.05 2.11
N ALA A 102 -0.30 0.71 3.12
CA ALA A 102 -1.71 0.81 3.54
C ALA A 102 -2.53 1.83 2.73
N SER A 103 -1.89 2.65 1.90
CA SER A 103 -2.54 3.75 1.18
C SER A 103 -3.57 3.25 0.17
N PRO A 104 -4.85 3.66 0.28
CA PRO A 104 -5.90 3.31 -0.66
C PRO A 104 -5.93 4.19 -1.92
N GLU A 105 -5.22 5.31 -1.92
CA GLU A 105 -5.18 6.26 -3.03
C GLU A 105 -4.59 5.60 -4.28
N ARG A 106 -5.14 5.93 -5.45
CA ARG A 106 -4.71 5.35 -6.73
C ARG A 106 -3.36 5.85 -7.23
N ASP A 107 -2.84 6.90 -6.66
CA ASP A 107 -1.56 7.49 -7.02
C ASP A 107 -0.84 7.97 -5.77
N VAL A 108 0.25 7.30 -5.40
CA VAL A 108 1.01 7.62 -4.20
C VAL A 108 2.49 7.75 -4.53
N PHE A 109 3.08 8.86 -4.09
CA PHE A 109 4.50 9.10 -4.14
C PHE A 109 5.12 8.95 -2.74
N TYR A 110 6.05 8.01 -2.61
CA TYR A 110 6.87 7.81 -1.41
C TYR A 110 8.26 8.38 -1.68
N GLY A 111 8.48 9.60 -1.25
CA GLY A 111 9.67 10.39 -1.57
C GLY A 111 10.40 10.90 -0.35
N GLY A 112 11.68 11.19 -0.50
CA GLY A 112 12.50 11.76 0.57
C GLY A 112 13.88 11.12 0.67
N ALA A 113 14.47 11.16 1.87
CA ALA A 113 15.84 10.75 2.13
C ALA A 113 16.23 9.38 1.59
N ALA A 114 17.49 9.21 1.23
CA ALA A 114 18.06 7.93 0.85
C ALA A 114 18.00 6.94 2.03
N GLY A 115 17.91 5.64 1.70
CA GLY A 115 17.89 4.59 2.73
C GLY A 115 16.56 4.39 3.45
N GLY A 116 15.50 5.14 3.13
CA GLY A 116 14.18 5.02 3.76
C GLY A 116 13.40 3.73 3.44
N GLY A 117 14.01 2.76 2.73
CA GLY A 117 13.35 1.49 2.40
C GLY A 117 12.33 1.58 1.25
N LYS A 118 12.35 2.65 0.46
CA LYS A 118 11.37 2.95 -0.60
C LYS A 118 11.27 1.86 -1.67
N SER A 119 12.41 1.41 -2.21
CA SER A 119 12.43 0.37 -3.26
C SER A 119 11.88 -0.97 -2.76
N TYR A 120 12.16 -1.34 -1.50
CA TYR A 120 11.56 -2.54 -0.90
C TYR A 120 10.05 -2.41 -0.71
N ALA A 121 9.57 -1.24 -0.28
CA ALA A 121 8.14 -0.96 -0.18
C ALA A 121 7.45 -1.07 -1.55
N LEU A 122 8.09 -0.55 -2.61
CA LEU A 122 7.58 -0.64 -3.98
C LEU A 122 7.49 -2.10 -4.45
N LEU A 123 8.55 -2.89 -4.21
CA LEU A 123 8.57 -4.32 -4.53
C LEU A 123 7.51 -5.12 -3.75
N ALA A 124 7.28 -4.79 -2.48
CA ALA A 124 6.26 -5.44 -1.65
C ALA A 124 4.84 -5.06 -2.09
N ASP A 125 4.59 -3.79 -2.44
CA ASP A 125 3.28 -3.34 -2.90
C ASP A 125 2.86 -3.99 -4.23
N LEU A 126 3.80 -4.27 -5.13
CA LEU A 126 3.58 -5.01 -6.38
C LEU A 126 2.90 -6.37 -6.13
N LEU A 127 3.21 -7.02 -5.01
CA LEU A 127 2.71 -8.36 -4.69
C LEU A 127 1.22 -8.39 -4.29
N ARG A 128 0.57 -7.25 -4.09
CA ARG A 128 -0.79 -7.13 -3.53
C ARG A 128 -1.84 -8.02 -4.18
N TYR A 129 -1.76 -8.23 -5.49
CA TYR A 129 -2.72 -9.04 -6.24
C TYR A 129 -2.07 -10.21 -6.97
N CYS A 130 -0.86 -10.65 -6.56
CA CYS A 130 -0.15 -11.73 -7.26
C CYS A 130 -0.78 -13.12 -7.10
N ASP A 131 -1.80 -13.29 -6.28
CA ASP A 131 -2.70 -14.45 -6.21
C ASP A 131 -3.86 -14.39 -7.19
N ASN A 132 -4.07 -13.27 -7.87
CA ASN A 132 -5.07 -13.14 -8.91
C ASN A 132 -4.43 -13.29 -10.31
N PRO A 133 -4.89 -14.23 -11.18
CA PRO A 133 -4.30 -14.49 -12.49
C PRO A 133 -4.40 -13.29 -13.46
N ASN A 134 -5.32 -12.36 -13.21
CA ASN A 134 -5.49 -11.15 -14.00
C ASN A 134 -4.56 -10.00 -13.59
N HIS A 135 -3.76 -10.19 -12.53
CA HIS A 135 -2.79 -9.18 -12.13
C HIS A 135 -1.63 -9.11 -13.11
N ARG A 136 -1.41 -7.90 -13.62
CA ARG A 136 -0.36 -7.58 -14.57
C ARG A 136 0.36 -6.33 -14.12
N ALA A 137 1.53 -6.49 -13.51
CA ALA A 137 2.33 -5.40 -12.96
C ALA A 137 3.46 -5.00 -13.91
N LEU A 138 3.85 -3.73 -13.82
CA LEU A 138 5.03 -3.18 -14.48
C LEU A 138 5.80 -2.33 -13.50
N ILE A 139 7.09 -2.59 -13.32
CA ILE A 139 8.00 -1.73 -12.56
C ILE A 139 9.08 -1.18 -13.48
N ILE A 140 9.36 0.11 -13.34
CA ILE A 140 10.27 0.83 -14.23
C ILE A 140 11.34 1.58 -13.42
N ARG A 141 12.55 1.54 -13.93
CA ARG A 141 13.70 2.35 -13.57
C ARG A 141 14.25 3.14 -14.77
N ARG A 142 15.12 4.11 -14.51
CA ARG A 142 15.72 4.93 -15.58
C ARG A 142 16.76 4.15 -16.37
N THR A 143 17.64 3.41 -15.73
CA THR A 143 18.77 2.70 -16.35
C THR A 143 18.73 1.21 -16.10
N LEU A 144 19.46 0.45 -16.92
CA LEU A 144 19.59 -1.01 -16.76
C LEU A 144 20.29 -1.38 -15.46
N ASP A 145 21.34 -0.64 -15.08
CA ASP A 145 22.11 -0.94 -13.86
C ASP A 145 21.22 -0.78 -12.61
N GLU A 146 20.44 0.30 -12.54
CA GLU A 146 19.48 0.52 -11.47
C GLU A 146 18.38 -0.55 -11.46
N LEU A 147 17.92 -1.01 -12.63
CA LEU A 147 16.94 -2.09 -12.73
C LEU A 147 17.48 -3.40 -12.20
N THR A 148 18.76 -3.71 -12.46
CA THR A 148 19.41 -4.93 -11.98
C THR A 148 19.35 -5.03 -10.46
N GLU A 149 19.58 -3.94 -9.75
CA GLU A 149 19.43 -3.89 -8.29
C GLU A 149 18.02 -4.25 -7.81
N LEU A 150 16.98 -3.74 -8.50
CA LEU A 150 15.60 -4.10 -8.18
C LEU A 150 15.28 -5.56 -8.46
N VAL A 151 15.80 -6.10 -9.57
CA VAL A 151 15.64 -7.52 -9.92
C VAL A 151 16.27 -8.40 -8.83
N ASP A 152 17.49 -8.09 -8.40
CA ASP A 152 18.20 -8.86 -7.37
C ASP A 152 17.43 -8.82 -6.03
N LYS A 153 16.92 -7.67 -5.61
CA LYS A 153 16.07 -7.54 -4.43
C LYS A 153 14.78 -8.36 -4.57
N SER A 154 14.16 -8.35 -5.75
CA SER A 154 12.95 -9.14 -5.99
C SER A 154 13.21 -10.65 -5.95
N LYS A 155 14.38 -11.12 -6.42
CA LYS A 155 14.80 -12.53 -6.35
C LYS A 155 15.00 -13.02 -4.91
N GLN A 156 15.31 -12.10 -3.98
CA GLN A 156 15.40 -12.43 -2.55
C GLN A 156 14.02 -12.50 -1.87
N LEU A 157 13.05 -11.73 -2.35
CA LEU A 157 11.74 -11.55 -1.73
C LEU A 157 10.67 -12.47 -2.34
N TYR A 158 10.51 -12.48 -3.66
CA TYR A 158 9.34 -13.06 -4.32
C TYR A 158 9.23 -14.58 -4.20
N PRO A 159 10.32 -15.39 -4.31
CA PRO A 159 10.20 -16.83 -4.12
C PRO A 159 9.80 -17.24 -2.70
N LYS A 160 10.10 -16.40 -1.71
CA LYS A 160 9.69 -16.62 -0.31
C LYS A 160 8.21 -16.27 -0.11
N ALA A 161 7.76 -15.15 -0.70
CA ALA A 161 6.37 -14.70 -0.61
C ALA A 161 5.40 -15.57 -1.42
N PHE A 162 5.86 -16.05 -2.58
CA PHE A 162 5.09 -16.90 -3.49
C PHE A 162 5.96 -18.10 -3.91
N PRO A 163 5.99 -19.18 -3.11
CA PRO A 163 6.69 -20.41 -3.49
C PRO A 163 6.22 -20.88 -4.86
N GLY A 164 7.18 -21.08 -5.78
CA GLY A 164 6.90 -21.40 -7.18
C GLY A 164 6.87 -20.20 -8.14
N ALA A 165 7.07 -18.96 -7.66
CA ALA A 165 7.32 -17.82 -8.53
C ALA A 165 8.64 -17.97 -9.27
N ILE A 166 8.65 -17.69 -10.59
CA ILE A 166 9.79 -17.88 -11.47
C ILE A 166 10.11 -16.59 -12.20
N PHE A 167 11.38 -16.18 -12.15
CA PHE A 167 11.86 -15.06 -12.96
C PHE A 167 12.32 -15.56 -14.33
N ARG A 168 11.73 -15.02 -15.38
CA ARG A 168 12.08 -15.31 -16.78
C ARG A 168 13.10 -14.26 -17.25
N GLU A 169 14.38 -14.60 -17.19
CA GLU A 169 15.49 -13.69 -17.52
C GLU A 169 15.36 -13.06 -18.91
N SER A 170 15.02 -13.86 -19.94
CA SER A 170 14.91 -13.37 -21.34
C SER A 170 13.79 -12.33 -21.52
N LYS A 171 12.83 -12.29 -20.61
CA LYS A 171 11.67 -11.33 -20.64
C LYS A 171 11.76 -10.30 -19.55
N ALA A 172 12.71 -10.39 -18.64
CA ALA A 172 12.79 -9.63 -17.41
C ALA A 172 11.42 -9.59 -16.69
N MET A 173 10.84 -10.77 -16.47
CA MET A 173 9.44 -10.90 -15.99
C MET A 173 9.32 -11.97 -14.93
N TRP A 174 8.65 -11.67 -13.84
CA TRP A 174 8.16 -12.64 -12.87
C TRP A 174 6.86 -13.27 -13.37
N GLN A 175 6.77 -14.58 -13.20
CA GLN A 175 5.55 -15.36 -13.36
C GLN A 175 5.21 -16.01 -12.02
N PHE A 176 4.02 -15.73 -11.51
CA PHE A 176 3.53 -16.25 -10.24
C PHE A 176 2.68 -17.52 -10.45
N PRO A 177 2.54 -18.38 -9.42
CA PRO A 177 1.76 -19.62 -9.52
C PRO A 177 0.30 -19.41 -9.93
N SER A 178 -0.30 -18.29 -9.58
CA SER A 178 -1.65 -17.89 -9.98
C SER A 178 -1.82 -17.64 -11.48
N GLY A 179 -0.72 -17.35 -12.18
CA GLY A 179 -0.72 -16.82 -13.55
C GLY A 179 -0.48 -15.31 -13.61
N ALA A 180 -0.46 -14.61 -12.48
CA ALA A 180 -0.06 -13.20 -12.43
C ALA A 180 1.35 -12.99 -12.97
N THR A 181 1.61 -11.81 -13.52
CA THR A 181 2.89 -11.45 -14.12
C THR A 181 3.35 -10.06 -13.70
N ALA A 182 4.67 -9.91 -13.56
CA ALA A 182 5.28 -8.61 -13.26
C ALA A 182 6.51 -8.38 -14.15
N TRP A 183 6.44 -7.38 -14.99
CA TRP A 183 7.53 -6.96 -15.86
C TRP A 183 8.44 -5.97 -15.16
N PHE A 184 9.74 -6.17 -15.31
CA PHE A 184 10.80 -5.28 -14.86
C PHE A 184 11.44 -4.65 -16.08
N SER A 185 11.44 -3.33 -16.17
CA SER A 185 11.90 -2.63 -17.35
C SER A 185 12.61 -1.31 -17.03
N TYR A 186 13.35 -0.80 -17.98
CA TYR A 186 14.00 0.50 -17.89
C TYR A 186 13.71 1.34 -19.13
N LEU A 187 13.81 2.65 -19.00
CA LEU A 187 13.57 3.64 -20.05
C LEU A 187 14.73 4.65 -20.09
N ASP A 188 15.73 4.41 -20.92
CA ASP A 188 16.83 5.36 -21.12
C ASP A 188 16.33 6.70 -21.64
N LYS A 189 15.37 6.65 -22.55
CA LYS A 189 14.76 7.83 -23.16
C LYS A 189 13.26 7.82 -22.90
N ASP A 190 12.70 9.00 -22.65
CA ASP A 190 11.27 9.14 -22.36
C ASP A 190 10.39 8.55 -23.49
N LYS A 191 10.79 8.70 -24.75
CA LYS A 191 10.07 8.13 -25.90
C LYS A 191 9.96 6.61 -25.89
N ASP A 192 10.85 5.91 -25.17
CA ASP A 192 10.84 4.44 -25.11
C ASP A 192 9.59 3.90 -24.41
N VAL A 193 8.86 4.74 -23.69
CA VAL A 193 7.59 4.42 -23.04
C VAL A 193 6.52 4.00 -24.06
N THR A 194 6.63 4.43 -25.32
CA THR A 194 5.69 4.07 -26.39
C THR A 194 5.67 2.57 -26.71
N ARG A 195 6.68 1.79 -26.28
CA ARG A 195 6.69 0.31 -26.37
C ARG A 195 5.52 -0.32 -25.67
N TYR A 196 4.90 0.38 -24.71
CA TYR A 196 3.70 -0.09 -23.99
C TYR A 196 2.38 0.28 -24.66
N GLN A 197 2.43 0.81 -25.89
CA GLN A 197 1.23 1.08 -26.66
C GLN A 197 0.38 -0.19 -26.81
N GLY A 198 -0.92 -0.09 -26.59
CA GLY A 198 -1.84 -1.23 -26.65
C GLY A 198 -1.82 -2.15 -25.44
N GLN A 199 -0.85 -2.03 -24.54
CA GLN A 199 -0.79 -2.83 -23.32
C GLN A 199 -1.67 -2.25 -22.20
N ALA A 200 -2.04 -3.12 -21.26
CA ALA A 200 -2.78 -2.74 -20.07
C ALA A 200 -2.11 -3.36 -18.84
N PHE A 201 -2.06 -2.60 -17.76
CA PHE A 201 -1.51 -3.03 -16.49
C PHE A 201 -2.51 -2.72 -15.38
N THR A 202 -2.48 -3.53 -14.33
CA THR A 202 -3.27 -3.36 -13.14
C THR A 202 -2.49 -2.63 -12.03
N TRP A 203 -1.16 -2.64 -12.14
CA TRP A 203 -0.26 -1.95 -11.25
C TRP A 203 0.96 -1.45 -12.03
N ILE A 204 1.36 -0.21 -11.77
CA ILE A 204 2.58 0.36 -12.32
C ILE A 204 3.38 1.02 -11.21
N GLY A 205 4.64 0.61 -11.07
CA GLY A 205 5.61 1.21 -10.18
C GLY A 205 6.68 1.97 -10.95
N ILE A 206 6.97 3.22 -10.57
CA ILE A 206 8.10 3.98 -11.09
C ILE A 206 9.04 4.26 -9.92
N ASP A 207 10.16 3.56 -9.89
CA ASP A 207 11.20 3.80 -8.91
C ASP A 207 12.13 4.91 -9.40
N GLU A 208 12.53 5.81 -8.49
CA GLU A 208 13.31 7.02 -8.78
C GLU A 208 12.67 7.92 -9.85
N ILE A 209 11.38 8.24 -9.67
CA ILE A 209 10.60 9.03 -10.62
C ILE A 209 11.23 10.41 -10.93
N THR A 210 12.01 10.97 -10.00
CA THR A 210 12.73 12.24 -10.16
C THR A 210 13.87 12.17 -11.19
N HIS A 211 14.23 10.99 -11.70
CA HIS A 211 15.20 10.81 -12.78
C HIS A 211 14.60 11.10 -14.17
N TYR A 212 13.29 11.24 -14.28
CA TYR A 212 12.62 11.60 -15.55
C TYR A 212 12.44 13.11 -15.64
N PRO A 213 12.98 13.76 -16.68
CA PRO A 213 13.01 15.23 -16.77
C PRO A 213 11.63 15.87 -16.92
N THR A 214 10.65 15.13 -17.44
CA THR A 214 9.28 15.59 -17.65
C THR A 214 8.26 14.58 -17.15
N PRO A 215 6.98 14.95 -16.92
CA PRO A 215 5.93 14.03 -16.50
C PRO A 215 5.48 13.08 -17.62
N TYR A 216 5.97 13.21 -18.84
CA TYR A 216 5.49 12.46 -20.01
C TYR A 216 5.45 10.94 -19.82
N VAL A 217 6.51 10.34 -19.26
CA VAL A 217 6.56 8.89 -18.98
C VAL A 217 5.46 8.50 -18.00
N TRP A 218 5.29 9.27 -16.93
CA TRP A 218 4.28 9.03 -15.93
C TRP A 218 2.85 9.12 -16.51
N GLU A 219 2.57 10.18 -17.27
CA GLU A 219 1.26 10.40 -17.92
C GLU A 219 0.94 9.28 -18.93
N TYR A 220 1.90 8.91 -19.75
CA TYR A 220 1.75 7.84 -20.71
C TYR A 220 1.43 6.51 -20.03
N LEU A 221 2.19 6.12 -19.02
CA LEU A 221 2.00 4.87 -18.29
C LEU A 221 0.68 4.87 -17.52
N ARG A 222 0.29 5.99 -16.94
CA ARG A 222 -0.99 6.10 -16.26
C ARG A 222 -2.16 5.81 -17.20
N SER A 223 -2.09 6.20 -18.45
CA SER A 223 -3.09 5.87 -19.46
C SER A 223 -3.17 4.35 -19.77
N ARG A 224 -2.20 3.58 -19.32
CA ARG A 224 -2.15 2.11 -19.45
C ARG A 224 -2.75 1.38 -18.25
N LEU A 225 -3.06 2.08 -17.16
CA LEU A 225 -3.72 1.51 -15.99
C LEU A 225 -5.19 1.25 -16.28
N ARG A 226 -5.55 -0.02 -16.39
CA ARG A 226 -6.94 -0.44 -16.58
C ARG A 226 -7.10 -1.91 -16.25
N THR A 227 -8.29 -2.27 -15.78
CA THR A 227 -8.69 -3.65 -15.52
C THR A 227 -10.19 -3.80 -15.76
N THR A 228 -10.61 -4.99 -16.16
CA THR A 228 -12.01 -5.43 -16.18
C THR A 228 -12.35 -6.32 -15.00
N ASP A 229 -11.33 -6.74 -14.24
CA ASP A 229 -11.51 -7.53 -13.02
C ASP A 229 -11.91 -6.62 -11.86
N LYS A 230 -13.10 -6.87 -11.31
CA LYS A 230 -13.66 -6.10 -10.20
C LYS A 230 -12.96 -6.35 -8.86
N GLN A 231 -12.12 -7.38 -8.77
CA GLN A 231 -11.33 -7.70 -7.58
C GLN A 231 -9.99 -6.96 -7.54
N ILE A 232 -9.63 -6.30 -8.63
CA ILE A 232 -8.39 -5.55 -8.74
C ILE A 232 -8.69 -4.08 -8.97
N ASP A 233 -8.20 -3.23 -8.08
CA ASP A 233 -8.11 -1.79 -8.33
C ASP A 233 -6.81 -1.49 -9.08
N ALA A 234 -6.92 -0.88 -10.28
CA ALA A 234 -5.74 -0.47 -11.01
C ALA A 234 -5.16 0.82 -10.41
N TYR A 235 -3.88 0.82 -10.05
CA TYR A 235 -3.24 1.96 -9.40
C TYR A 235 -1.74 2.07 -9.66
N MET A 236 -1.18 3.23 -9.34
CA MET A 236 0.22 3.59 -9.54
C MET A 236 0.91 3.88 -8.22
N ARG A 237 2.19 3.53 -8.15
CA ARG A 237 3.10 3.81 -7.04
C ARG A 237 4.38 4.39 -7.57
N CYS A 238 4.84 5.46 -6.95
CA CYS A 238 6.10 6.11 -7.31
C CYS A 238 6.99 6.26 -6.09
N THR A 239 8.29 6.15 -6.30
CA THR A 239 9.30 6.44 -5.29
C THR A 239 10.34 7.37 -5.86
N GLY A 240 11.09 8.03 -5.02
CA GLY A 240 12.18 8.90 -5.47
C GLY A 240 12.89 9.62 -4.33
N ASN A 241 14.10 10.06 -4.64
CA ASN A 241 14.88 10.95 -3.79
C ASN A 241 14.69 12.39 -4.28
N PRO A 242 14.83 13.40 -3.41
CA PRO A 242 14.76 14.80 -3.83
C PRO A 242 15.91 15.16 -4.75
N GLY A 243 15.74 16.18 -5.59
CA GLY A 243 16.78 16.83 -6.39
C GLY A 243 17.06 16.17 -7.73
N GLY A 244 16.46 15.18 -8.27
CA GLY A 244 16.66 14.71 -9.65
C GLY A 244 16.23 15.77 -10.68
N VAL A 245 16.59 15.55 -11.94
CA VAL A 245 16.24 16.47 -13.08
C VAL A 245 14.72 16.70 -13.20
N GLY A 246 13.91 15.73 -12.77
CA GLY A 246 12.45 15.80 -12.73
C GLY A 246 11.88 16.29 -11.39
N GLY A 247 12.72 16.66 -10.42
CA GLY A 247 12.26 17.09 -9.09
C GLY A 247 11.25 18.24 -9.15
N TRP A 248 11.37 19.14 -10.13
CA TRP A 248 10.48 20.28 -10.29
C TRP A 248 9.02 19.88 -10.56
N TRP A 249 8.79 18.94 -11.47
CA TRP A 249 7.41 18.51 -11.79
C TRP A 249 6.86 17.54 -10.74
N VAL A 250 7.70 16.68 -10.16
CA VAL A 250 7.30 15.80 -9.04
C VAL A 250 6.88 16.63 -7.83
N LYS A 251 7.64 17.69 -7.50
CA LYS A 251 7.27 18.62 -6.44
C LYS A 251 5.93 19.30 -6.71
N LYS A 252 5.75 19.86 -7.91
CA LYS A 252 4.50 20.52 -8.34
C LYS A 252 3.30 19.55 -8.29
N MET A 253 3.53 18.28 -8.63
CA MET A 253 2.47 17.29 -8.77
C MET A 253 2.07 16.64 -7.44
N TYR A 254 3.02 16.38 -6.54
CA TYR A 254 2.76 15.60 -5.33
C TYR A 254 2.94 16.36 -4.01
N ILE A 255 3.83 17.35 -3.97
CA ILE A 255 4.25 17.98 -2.71
C ILE A 255 3.53 19.31 -2.49
N ASP A 256 3.53 20.19 -3.51
CA ASP A 256 2.96 21.53 -3.37
C ASP A 256 1.44 21.57 -3.17
N PRO A 257 0.63 20.63 -3.75
CA PRO A 257 -0.84 20.73 -3.67
C PRO A 257 -1.43 20.50 -2.28
N ALA A 258 -0.78 19.73 -1.42
CA ALA A 258 -1.33 19.41 -0.09
C ALA A 258 -0.22 19.10 0.92
N PRO A 259 -0.49 19.22 2.23
CA PRO A 259 0.43 18.75 3.27
C PRO A 259 0.75 17.25 3.12
N ALA A 260 1.94 16.86 3.57
CA ALA A 260 2.35 15.46 3.59
C ALA A 260 1.31 14.57 4.28
N ASN A 261 1.17 13.32 3.79
CA ASN A 261 0.21 12.32 4.29
C ASN A 261 -1.28 12.70 4.14
N THR A 262 -1.59 13.77 3.41
CA THR A 262 -2.95 14.21 3.17
C THR A 262 -3.39 13.83 1.76
N PRO A 263 -4.46 13.04 1.57
CA PRO A 263 -5.02 12.77 0.26
C PRO A 263 -5.61 14.05 -0.36
N PHE A 264 -5.43 14.22 -1.65
CA PHE A 264 -5.99 15.35 -2.41
C PHE A 264 -6.41 14.93 -3.82
N ALA A 265 -7.29 15.71 -4.44
CA ALA A 265 -7.68 15.49 -5.83
C ALA A 265 -6.46 15.61 -6.74
N ALA A 266 -6.23 14.61 -7.60
CA ALA A 266 -5.16 14.69 -8.57
C ALA A 266 -5.36 15.89 -9.49
N THR A 267 -4.27 16.59 -9.79
CA THR A 267 -4.26 17.78 -10.64
C THR A 267 -3.51 17.49 -11.93
N ASP A 268 -3.88 18.18 -12.98
CA ASP A 268 -3.08 18.28 -14.19
C ASP A 268 -1.75 19.00 -13.89
N VAL A 269 -0.64 18.51 -14.43
CA VAL A 269 0.69 19.04 -14.09
C VAL A 269 0.93 20.42 -14.70
N GLU A 270 0.38 20.69 -15.88
CA GLU A 270 0.61 21.96 -16.58
C GLU A 270 -0.30 23.05 -16.02
N SER A 271 -1.60 22.80 -16.00
CA SER A 271 -2.59 23.79 -15.57
C SER A 271 -2.73 23.89 -14.05
N GLY A 272 -2.45 22.82 -13.31
CA GLY A 272 -2.73 22.72 -11.86
C GLY A 272 -4.19 22.49 -11.52
N GLU A 273 -5.08 22.39 -12.53
CA GLU A 273 -6.51 22.16 -12.32
C GLU A 273 -6.80 20.74 -11.88
N PRO A 274 -7.81 20.52 -11.01
CA PRO A 274 -8.21 19.18 -10.58
C PRO A 274 -8.68 18.33 -11.77
N LEU A 275 -8.25 17.08 -11.80
CA LEU A 275 -8.75 16.07 -12.73
C LEU A 275 -10.08 15.53 -12.21
N LEU A 276 -11.17 15.89 -12.87
CA LEU A 276 -12.52 15.55 -12.45
C LEU A 276 -13.19 14.58 -13.44
N TRP A 277 -14.15 13.82 -12.95
CA TRP A 277 -15.06 13.07 -13.79
C TRP A 277 -15.88 14.04 -14.65
N PRO A 278 -16.03 13.76 -15.97
CA PRO A 278 -16.82 14.61 -16.86
C PRO A 278 -18.32 14.60 -16.48
N ASP A 279 -19.06 15.60 -16.93
CA ASP A 279 -20.51 15.72 -16.67
C ASP A 279 -21.31 14.51 -17.19
N SER A 280 -20.79 13.81 -18.19
CA SER A 280 -21.34 12.56 -18.74
C SER A 280 -21.05 11.31 -17.91
N ALA A 281 -20.35 11.42 -16.79
CA ALA A 281 -20.00 10.28 -15.97
C ALA A 281 -21.24 9.61 -15.35
N PRO A 282 -21.29 8.27 -15.30
CA PRO A 282 -22.40 7.54 -14.71
C PRO A 282 -22.42 7.67 -13.18
N ASP A 283 -23.56 7.37 -12.58
CA ASP A 283 -23.71 7.12 -11.14
C ASP A 283 -23.36 8.31 -10.22
N GLY A 284 -23.62 9.55 -10.65
CA GLY A 284 -23.40 10.74 -9.83
C GLY A 284 -21.93 11.05 -9.57
N LYS A 285 -21.01 10.56 -10.38
CA LYS A 285 -19.57 10.85 -10.27
C LYS A 285 -19.16 12.18 -10.92
N ALA A 286 -20.02 12.79 -11.73
CA ALA A 286 -19.73 14.06 -12.39
C ALA A 286 -19.19 15.10 -11.39
N GLY A 287 -18.09 15.75 -11.74
CA GLY A 287 -17.43 16.75 -10.90
C GLY A 287 -16.66 16.21 -9.67
N GLN A 288 -16.70 14.91 -9.42
CA GLN A 288 -15.86 14.31 -8.38
C GLN A 288 -14.42 14.12 -8.87
N PRO A 289 -13.41 14.08 -7.97
CA PRO A 289 -12.06 13.78 -8.34
C PRO A 289 -11.96 12.45 -9.13
N LEU A 290 -11.24 12.47 -10.24
CA LEU A 290 -11.03 11.27 -11.05
C LEU A 290 -10.29 10.19 -10.25
N PHE A 291 -9.35 10.62 -9.41
CA PHE A 291 -8.66 9.81 -8.41
C PHE A 291 -7.99 10.72 -7.37
N LEU A 292 -7.66 10.12 -6.24
CA LEU A 292 -6.89 10.79 -5.18
C LEU A 292 -5.41 10.48 -5.32
N ARG A 293 -4.62 11.48 -4.95
CA ARG A 293 -3.16 11.44 -4.89
C ARG A 293 -2.70 11.71 -3.46
N LYS A 294 -1.55 11.16 -3.09
CA LYS A 294 -0.93 11.40 -1.79
C LYS A 294 0.59 11.40 -1.87
N PHE A 295 1.23 12.26 -1.09
CA PHE A 295 2.65 12.27 -0.84
C PHE A 295 2.95 11.74 0.56
N ILE A 296 3.89 10.80 0.65
CA ILE A 296 4.40 10.26 1.92
C ILE A 296 5.90 10.56 1.99
N PRO A 297 6.34 11.38 2.95
CA PRO A 297 7.75 11.72 3.10
C PRO A 297 8.52 10.56 3.76
N ALA A 298 9.71 10.26 3.24
CA ALA A 298 10.66 9.32 3.83
C ALA A 298 11.82 10.07 4.47
N ARG A 299 12.20 9.66 5.67
CA ARG A 299 13.41 10.13 6.38
C ARG A 299 14.36 8.97 6.60
N LEU A 300 15.65 9.27 6.73
CA LEU A 300 16.64 8.24 7.07
C LEU A 300 16.30 7.52 8.39
N THR A 301 15.81 8.28 9.36
CA THR A 301 15.41 7.78 10.69
C THR A 301 14.25 6.78 10.66
N ASP A 302 13.49 6.75 9.55
CA ASP A 302 12.37 5.81 9.37
C ASP A 302 12.85 4.39 9.07
N ASN A 303 14.14 4.20 8.75
CA ASN A 303 14.75 2.89 8.56
C ASN A 303 15.61 2.51 9.79
N PRO A 304 15.08 1.68 10.70
CA PRO A 304 15.78 1.34 11.93
C PRO A 304 17.10 0.59 11.69
N TYR A 305 17.21 -0.14 10.58
CA TYR A 305 18.44 -0.89 10.25
C TYR A 305 19.62 0.02 9.90
N LEU A 306 19.34 1.16 9.25
CA LEU A 306 20.37 2.15 8.90
C LEU A 306 20.57 3.19 9.99
N ALA A 307 19.52 3.58 10.69
CA ALA A 307 19.58 4.55 11.78
C ALA A 307 20.38 4.05 12.99
N GLN A 308 20.33 2.73 13.27
CA GLN A 308 21.04 2.14 14.42
C GLN A 308 22.56 2.06 14.25
N SER A 309 23.06 1.90 13.03
CA SER A 309 24.49 1.76 12.77
C SER A 309 25.27 3.08 12.89
N GLY A 310 24.60 4.21 12.61
CA GLY A 310 25.24 5.53 12.52
C GLY A 310 26.27 5.66 11.39
N GLU A 311 26.79 4.55 10.87
CA GLU A 311 27.82 4.52 9.81
C GLU A 311 27.26 5.07 8.49
N TYR A 312 26.06 4.66 8.12
CA TYR A 312 25.43 5.12 6.89
C TYR A 312 25.13 6.63 6.94
N GLU A 313 24.66 7.13 8.07
CA GLU A 313 24.49 8.56 8.29
C GLU A 313 25.81 9.32 8.20
N ALA A 314 26.88 8.77 8.79
CA ALA A 314 28.23 9.35 8.72
C ALA A 314 28.75 9.41 7.29
N MET A 315 28.52 8.36 6.48
CA MET A 315 28.88 8.34 5.06
C MET A 315 28.12 9.41 4.26
N LEU A 316 26.83 9.60 4.55
CA LEU A 316 26.01 10.63 3.86
C LEU A 316 26.36 12.07 4.26
N ARG A 317 27.14 12.26 5.33
CA ARG A 317 27.64 13.59 5.75
C ARG A 317 28.90 14.04 5.00
N SER A 318 29.56 13.12 4.30
CA SER A 318 30.79 13.44 3.53
C SER A 318 30.58 14.26 2.24
N PRO A 319 29.46 14.16 1.51
CA PRO A 319 29.21 14.99 0.33
C PRO A 319 29.06 16.49 0.64
N PRO A 320 29.15 17.36 -0.40
CA PRO A 320 28.86 18.78 -0.27
C PRO A 320 27.50 19.06 0.38
N GLU A 321 27.33 20.21 1.05
CA GLU A 321 26.15 20.53 1.87
C GLU A 321 24.82 20.33 1.16
N VAL A 322 24.70 20.73 -0.10
CA VAL A 322 23.47 20.59 -0.89
C VAL A 322 23.11 19.12 -1.10
N GLU A 323 24.09 18.29 -1.44
CA GLU A 323 23.90 16.85 -1.62
C GLU A 323 23.61 16.16 -0.29
N ARG A 324 24.29 16.56 0.77
CA ARG A 324 24.07 16.05 2.12
C ARG A 324 22.65 16.32 2.61
N ARG A 325 22.13 17.55 2.46
CA ARG A 325 20.73 17.87 2.82
C ARG A 325 19.75 17.00 2.03
N ARG A 326 19.97 16.86 0.73
CA ARG A 326 19.15 16.02 -0.13
C ARG A 326 19.08 14.56 0.33
N LEU A 327 20.20 14.00 0.75
CA LEU A 327 20.31 12.60 1.14
C LEU A 327 19.84 12.32 2.56
N LEU A 328 20.00 13.26 3.49
CA LEU A 328 19.67 13.07 4.91
C LEU A 328 18.28 13.56 5.27
N GLU A 329 17.90 14.72 4.74
CA GLU A 329 16.69 15.43 5.18
C GLU A 329 15.51 15.22 4.21
N GLY A 330 15.79 14.90 2.96
CA GLY A 330 14.80 14.67 1.92
C GLY A 330 14.42 15.92 1.15
#